data_52fd0b9c07f61d196514b181b26285fa
#
_entry.id   52fd0b9c07f61d196514b181b26285fa
#
_cell.length_a   1.000
_cell.length_b   1.000
_cell.length_c   1.000
_cell.angle_alpha   90.00
_cell.angle_beta   90.00
_cell.angle_gamma   90.00
#
_symmetry.space_group_name_H-M   'P 1'
#
loop_
_entity.id
_entity.type
_entity.pdbx_description
1 polymer ?
#
loop_
_entity_poly.entity_id
_entity_poly.type
_entity_poly.pdbx_seq_one_letter_code
_entity_poly.pdbx_strand_id
1 'polypeptide(L)'
;MVKAKMVKACNTKNTGMQPYRVIQDEHISRLLEIGVGSGLLTDALFENFSVDTLYLNDLYDNIQTNALPKDIDANYLIGDIGMIDLPKTLDGVISSSALQWIYPPDVLFKRVFQTLTAGGFFAASTFVEGNLSEIQALTGRGLPYDTPKQLMVRLNQAGFMIDEFKADEQVLYFDSPMAVLRHLKATGVTAVGTEQACWSKQSLAKFCQNYQQFHTDAGYTLTYRPLLFVAHKPMKPMSSPL
;
A
#
# COMPACT_ATOMS: atom_id res chain seq x y z
N MET A 1 -9.64 5.29 6.05
CA MET A 1 -10.57 5.29 4.91
C MET A 1 -10.07 4.43 3.74
N VAL A 2 -8.80 4.49 3.31
CA VAL A 2 -8.25 3.65 2.21
C VAL A 2 -8.24 2.17 2.56
N LYS A 3 -7.84 1.79 3.78
CA LYS A 3 -7.77 0.40 4.27
C LYS A 3 -9.13 -0.31 4.28
N ALA A 4 -10.19 0.35 4.75
CA ALA A 4 -11.55 -0.19 4.70
C ALA A 4 -12.09 -0.32 3.26
N LYS A 5 -11.65 0.54 2.34
CA LYS A 5 -11.96 0.43 0.91
C LYS A 5 -11.25 -0.75 0.26
N MET A 6 -10.02 -1.06 0.66
CA MET A 6 -9.25 -2.19 0.15
C MET A 6 -9.90 -3.52 0.53
N VAL A 7 -10.31 -3.70 1.79
CA VAL A 7 -11.05 -4.90 2.23
C VAL A 7 -12.41 -5.00 1.52
N LYS A 8 -13.12 -3.88 1.31
CA LYS A 8 -14.35 -3.84 0.53
C LYS A 8 -14.14 -4.12 -0.96
N ALA A 9 -13.05 -3.66 -1.57
CA ALA A 9 -12.72 -3.98 -2.96
C ALA A 9 -12.48 -5.48 -3.16
N CYS A 10 -11.88 -6.12 -2.16
CA CYS A 10 -11.73 -7.58 -2.15
C CYS A 10 -13.08 -8.32 -1.99
N ASN A 11 -14.14 -7.66 -1.50
CA ASN A 11 -15.44 -8.28 -1.18
C ASN A 11 -16.61 -7.76 -2.06
N THR A 12 -16.37 -7.19 -3.24
CA THR A 12 -17.45 -6.66 -4.11
C THR A 12 -18.29 -7.79 -4.77
N LYS A 13 -19.36 -8.17 -4.10
CA LYS A 13 -20.44 -9.04 -4.64
C LYS A 13 -21.44 -8.30 -5.58
N ASN A 14 -21.23 -7.02 -5.93
CA ASN A 14 -22.25 -6.19 -6.58
C ASN A 14 -21.73 -5.21 -7.62
N THR A 15 -21.29 -5.70 -8.75
CA THR A 15 -21.35 -4.94 -10.01
C THR A 15 -21.64 -5.93 -11.13
N GLY A 16 -22.69 -5.71 -11.94
CA GLY A 16 -23.21 -6.61 -12.97
C GLY A 16 -22.29 -6.94 -14.15
N MET A 17 -21.00 -6.97 -13.93
CA MET A 17 -19.96 -7.60 -14.72
C MET A 17 -19.72 -9.00 -14.19
N GLN A 18 -19.38 -9.93 -15.07
CA GLN A 18 -19.02 -11.32 -14.76
C GLN A 18 -18.26 -11.40 -13.42
N PRO A 19 -18.65 -12.25 -12.47
CA PRO A 19 -18.05 -12.29 -11.15
C PRO A 19 -16.58 -12.66 -11.27
N TYR A 20 -15.71 -11.67 -11.17
CA TYR A 20 -14.29 -11.90 -10.98
C TYR A 20 -14.14 -12.66 -9.66
N ARG A 21 -13.45 -13.78 -9.71
CA ARG A 21 -13.21 -14.70 -8.59
C ARG A 21 -12.18 -14.11 -7.59
N VAL A 22 -12.23 -12.82 -7.33
CA VAL A 22 -11.38 -12.15 -6.36
C VAL A 22 -12.05 -12.28 -5.01
N ILE A 23 -11.72 -13.34 -4.30
CA ILE A 23 -12.16 -13.65 -2.94
C ILE A 23 -13.69 -13.83 -2.86
N GLN A 24 -14.21 -14.90 -3.51
CA GLN A 24 -15.59 -15.35 -3.31
C GLN A 24 -15.77 -16.10 -1.99
N ASP A 25 -14.70 -16.69 -1.49
CA ASP A 25 -14.71 -17.43 -0.23
C ASP A 25 -14.26 -16.49 0.89
N GLU A 26 -15.03 -16.44 1.97
CA GLU A 26 -14.67 -15.71 3.19
C GLU A 26 -13.49 -16.38 3.93
N HIS A 27 -12.92 -17.42 3.31
CA HIS A 27 -11.81 -18.22 3.84
C HIS A 27 -10.59 -18.19 2.93
N ILE A 28 -9.43 -17.94 3.51
CA ILE A 28 -8.12 -17.88 2.83
C ILE A 28 -7.16 -18.80 3.58
N SER A 29 -6.63 -19.83 2.91
CA SER A 29 -5.75 -20.77 3.60
C SER A 29 -4.40 -20.14 3.95
N ARG A 30 -3.77 -19.44 3.00
CA ARG A 30 -2.42 -18.88 3.20
C ARG A 30 -2.32 -17.47 2.67
N LEU A 31 -2.11 -16.50 3.56
CA LEU A 31 -2.05 -15.08 3.24
C LEU A 31 -0.74 -14.46 3.69
N LEU A 32 -0.18 -13.57 2.88
CA LEU A 32 0.94 -12.72 3.24
C LEU A 32 0.49 -11.26 3.31
N GLU A 33 0.76 -10.60 4.43
CA GLU A 33 0.65 -9.14 4.55
C GLU A 33 2.05 -8.52 4.47
N ILE A 34 2.25 -7.57 3.55
CA ILE A 34 3.50 -6.83 3.36
C ILE A 34 3.37 -5.44 3.99
N GLY A 35 4.25 -5.14 4.96
CA GLY A 35 4.27 -3.86 5.67
C GLY A 35 3.12 -3.71 6.65
N VAL A 36 3.11 -4.54 7.69
CA VAL A 36 2.04 -4.60 8.71
C VAL A 36 1.92 -3.28 9.48
N GLY A 37 3.05 -2.71 9.90
CA GLY A 37 3.09 -1.47 10.66
C GLY A 37 2.23 -1.55 11.93
N SER A 38 1.18 -0.75 12.01
CA SER A 38 0.28 -0.70 13.17
C SER A 38 -0.82 -1.78 13.19
N GLY A 39 -0.82 -2.75 12.28
CA GLY A 39 -1.79 -3.84 12.24
C GLY A 39 -3.21 -3.48 11.78
N LEU A 40 -3.47 -2.24 11.36
CA LEU A 40 -4.81 -1.79 10.98
C LEU A 40 -5.38 -2.52 9.75
N LEU A 41 -4.55 -3.03 8.84
CA LEU A 41 -5.02 -3.84 7.73
C LEU A 41 -5.32 -5.25 8.22
N THR A 42 -4.47 -5.82 9.06
CA THR A 42 -4.67 -7.11 9.73
C THR A 42 -5.99 -7.14 10.49
N ASP A 43 -6.28 -6.09 11.31
CA ASP A 43 -7.55 -5.99 12.05
C ASP A 43 -8.76 -5.99 11.09
N ALA A 44 -8.71 -5.15 10.04
CA ALA A 44 -9.78 -5.07 9.05
C ALA A 44 -9.94 -6.37 8.22
N LEU A 45 -8.87 -7.15 8.05
CA LEU A 45 -8.91 -8.45 7.38
C LEU A 45 -9.83 -9.40 8.15
N PHE A 46 -9.62 -9.55 9.46
CA PHE A 46 -10.38 -10.48 10.30
C PHE A 46 -11.83 -10.08 10.56
N GLU A 47 -12.22 -8.84 10.27
CA GLU A 47 -13.63 -8.45 10.25
C GLU A 47 -14.41 -9.09 9.09
N ASN A 48 -13.72 -9.55 8.03
CA ASN A 48 -14.34 -9.95 6.77
C ASN A 48 -13.94 -11.34 6.29
N PHE A 49 -12.81 -11.87 6.76
CA PHE A 49 -12.22 -13.12 6.28
C PHE A 49 -11.73 -13.98 7.43
N SER A 50 -11.77 -15.29 7.25
CA SER A 50 -11.02 -16.25 8.04
C SER A 50 -9.72 -16.62 7.32
N VAL A 51 -8.63 -16.78 8.06
CA VAL A 51 -7.31 -17.12 7.52
C VAL A 51 -6.72 -18.26 8.36
N ASP A 52 -6.20 -19.33 7.73
CA ASP A 52 -5.55 -20.43 8.47
C ASP A 52 -4.10 -20.04 8.83
N THR A 53 -3.31 -19.67 7.83
CA THR A 53 -1.90 -19.30 8.01
C THR A 53 -1.68 -17.87 7.52
N LEU A 54 -1.28 -16.99 8.41
CA LEU A 54 -0.95 -15.59 8.11
C LEU A 54 0.55 -15.34 8.24
N TYR A 55 1.16 -14.86 7.18
CA TYR A 55 2.53 -14.36 7.18
C TYR A 55 2.50 -12.83 7.30
N LEU A 56 3.18 -12.30 8.30
CA LEU A 56 3.21 -10.88 8.65
C LEU A 56 4.62 -10.32 8.41
N ASN A 57 4.79 -9.55 7.35
CA ASN A 57 6.09 -8.94 7.05
C ASN A 57 6.13 -7.47 7.48
N ASP A 58 7.22 -7.09 8.09
CA ASP A 58 7.64 -5.70 8.25
C ASP A 58 9.18 -5.60 8.21
N LEU A 59 9.68 -4.40 7.87
CA LEU A 59 11.12 -4.13 7.86
C LEU A 59 11.73 -4.21 9.27
N TYR A 60 10.96 -3.83 10.29
CA TYR A 60 11.38 -3.78 11.69
C TYR A 60 10.55 -4.72 12.55
N ASP A 61 11.17 -5.24 13.61
CA ASP A 61 10.52 -6.09 14.62
C ASP A 61 9.71 -5.25 15.62
N ASN A 62 8.74 -4.51 15.09
CA ASN A 62 7.81 -3.70 15.85
C ASN A 62 6.36 -3.89 15.40
N ILE A 63 6.07 -5.04 14.83
CA ILE A 63 4.73 -5.39 14.34
C ILE A 63 3.75 -5.32 15.51
N GLN A 64 2.82 -4.37 15.42
CA GLN A 64 1.71 -4.24 16.35
C GLN A 64 0.48 -4.89 15.72
N THR A 65 0.11 -6.05 16.22
CA THR A 65 -1.17 -6.68 15.88
C THR A 65 -2.06 -6.61 17.10
N ASN A 66 -3.19 -5.92 16.97
CA ASN A 66 -4.25 -6.04 17.97
C ASN A 66 -4.78 -7.47 17.87
N ALA A 67 -4.95 -8.13 18.95
CA ALA A 67 -5.47 -9.48 19.15
C ALA A 67 -5.73 -10.31 17.86
N LEU A 68 -4.70 -10.99 17.34
CA LEU A 68 -4.90 -12.05 16.36
C LEU A 68 -5.87 -13.11 16.92
N PRO A 69 -6.73 -13.72 16.09
CA PRO A 69 -7.53 -14.87 16.51
C PRO A 69 -6.64 -15.97 17.08
N LYS A 70 -7.12 -16.66 18.14
CA LYS A 70 -6.29 -17.64 18.87
C LYS A 70 -5.88 -18.86 18.04
N ASP A 71 -6.67 -19.18 17.04
CA ASP A 71 -6.52 -20.38 16.22
C ASP A 71 -5.76 -20.14 14.92
N ILE A 72 -5.19 -18.94 14.74
CA ILE A 72 -4.42 -18.62 13.55
C ILE A 72 -2.95 -19.06 13.68
N ASP A 73 -2.42 -19.66 12.63
CA ASP A 73 -0.97 -19.90 12.48
C ASP A 73 -0.31 -18.60 11.97
N ALA A 74 0.22 -17.78 12.89
CA ALA A 74 0.85 -16.51 12.58
C ALA A 74 2.38 -16.63 12.49
N ASN A 75 2.95 -16.26 11.36
CA ASN A 75 4.37 -16.35 11.06
C ASN A 75 4.94 -14.95 10.78
N TYR A 76 5.90 -14.49 11.57
CA TYR A 76 6.52 -13.17 11.44
C TYR A 76 7.74 -13.22 10.53
N LEU A 77 7.74 -12.42 9.48
CA LEU A 77 8.81 -12.30 8.48
C LEU A 77 9.48 -10.93 8.61
N ILE A 78 10.41 -10.81 9.53
CA ILE A 78 11.08 -9.52 9.79
C ILE A 78 12.23 -9.32 8.79
N GLY A 79 12.22 -8.18 8.12
CA GLY A 79 13.25 -7.77 7.17
C GLY A 79 12.70 -7.20 5.88
N ASP A 80 13.62 -6.79 5.01
CA ASP A 80 13.29 -6.26 3.69
C ASP A 80 12.63 -7.32 2.82
N ILE A 81 11.38 -7.08 2.45
CA ILE A 81 10.57 -7.99 1.61
C ILE A 81 11.24 -8.28 0.25
N GLY A 82 12.09 -7.38 -0.23
CA GLY A 82 12.87 -7.56 -1.43
C GLY A 82 13.98 -8.61 -1.29
N MET A 83 14.43 -8.90 -0.05
CA MET A 83 15.61 -9.70 0.25
C MET A 83 15.29 -11.03 0.94
N ILE A 84 14.28 -11.08 1.80
CA ILE A 84 13.90 -12.29 2.54
C ILE A 84 13.24 -13.34 1.63
N ASP A 85 13.29 -14.61 2.02
CA ASP A 85 12.58 -15.68 1.34
C ASP A 85 11.08 -15.55 1.58
N LEU A 86 10.31 -15.61 0.49
CA LEU A 86 8.84 -15.54 0.56
C LEU A 86 8.24 -16.94 0.70
N PRO A 87 7.18 -17.12 1.49
CA PRO A 87 6.44 -18.36 1.57
C PRO A 87 5.85 -18.71 0.20
N LYS A 88 5.78 -19.99 -0.11
CA LYS A 88 5.24 -20.48 -1.38
C LYS A 88 3.79 -20.89 -1.25
N THR A 89 3.10 -21.04 -2.37
CA THR A 89 1.72 -21.51 -2.44
C THR A 89 0.75 -20.63 -1.63
N LEU A 90 0.88 -19.31 -1.79
CA LEU A 90 -0.02 -18.34 -1.19
C LEU A 90 -1.30 -18.23 -2.01
N ASP A 91 -2.44 -18.12 -1.32
CA ASP A 91 -3.72 -17.80 -1.94
C ASP A 91 -3.90 -16.29 -2.13
N GLY A 92 -3.22 -15.51 -1.29
CA GLY A 92 -3.25 -14.06 -1.41
C GLY A 92 -2.02 -13.36 -0.85
N VAL A 93 -1.80 -12.16 -1.37
CA VAL A 93 -0.86 -11.19 -0.82
C VAL A 93 -1.59 -9.86 -0.68
N ILE A 94 -1.46 -9.23 0.49
CA ILE A 94 -2.05 -7.91 0.75
C ILE A 94 -0.98 -6.92 1.22
N SER A 95 -1.19 -5.64 0.92
CA SER A 95 -0.31 -4.57 1.41
C SER A 95 -1.06 -3.25 1.49
N SER A 96 -0.81 -2.46 2.53
CA SER A 96 -1.41 -1.13 2.64
C SER A 96 -0.38 -0.08 2.98
N SER A 97 -0.16 0.86 2.06
CA SER A 97 0.74 2.01 2.25
C SER A 97 2.18 1.62 2.59
N ALA A 98 2.67 0.50 2.04
CA ALA A 98 4.04 0.03 2.18
C ALA A 98 4.79 -0.03 0.84
N LEU A 99 4.10 -0.34 -0.27
CA LEU A 99 4.74 -0.58 -1.56
C LEU A 99 5.51 0.64 -2.12
N GLN A 100 5.13 1.85 -1.77
CA GLN A 100 5.83 3.08 -2.19
C GLN A 100 7.27 3.18 -1.67
N TRP A 101 7.63 2.41 -0.65
CA TRP A 101 8.98 2.35 -0.10
C TRP A 101 9.89 1.37 -0.85
N ILE A 102 9.31 0.53 -1.71
CA ILE A 102 9.99 -0.53 -2.45
C ILE A 102 10.08 -0.11 -3.91
N TYR A 103 11.21 0.47 -4.29
CA TYR A 103 11.38 0.99 -5.64
C TYR A 103 12.74 0.57 -6.24
N PRO A 104 12.76 0.09 -7.51
CA PRO A 104 11.61 -0.18 -8.38
C PRO A 104 10.83 -1.44 -7.93
N PRO A 105 9.48 -1.46 -8.10
CA PRO A 105 8.65 -2.56 -7.58
C PRO A 105 8.68 -3.84 -8.42
N ASP A 106 9.31 -3.81 -9.60
CA ASP A 106 9.29 -4.92 -10.58
C ASP A 106 9.75 -6.25 -10.01
N VAL A 107 10.83 -6.22 -9.22
CA VAL A 107 11.39 -7.43 -8.59
C VAL A 107 10.39 -8.01 -7.59
N LEU A 108 9.80 -7.17 -6.74
CA LEU A 108 8.79 -7.59 -5.78
C LEU A 108 7.56 -8.15 -6.48
N PHE A 109 7.03 -7.49 -7.51
CA PHE A 109 5.85 -7.97 -8.24
C PHE A 109 6.08 -9.35 -8.86
N LYS A 110 7.25 -9.58 -9.47
CA LYS A 110 7.62 -10.90 -10.00
C LYS A 110 7.72 -11.96 -8.90
N ARG A 111 8.32 -11.62 -7.75
CA ARG A 111 8.43 -12.54 -6.61
C ARG A 111 7.06 -12.89 -6.05
N VAL A 112 6.19 -11.89 -5.83
CA VAL A 112 4.80 -12.10 -5.39
C VAL A 112 4.06 -13.00 -6.39
N PHE A 113 4.16 -12.72 -7.68
CA PHE A 113 3.54 -13.56 -8.71
C PHE A 113 4.00 -15.02 -8.65
N GLN A 114 5.28 -15.26 -8.39
CA GLN A 114 5.85 -16.60 -8.29
C GLN A 114 5.37 -17.35 -7.06
N THR A 115 5.11 -16.66 -5.94
CA THR A 115 4.66 -17.29 -4.69
C THR A 115 3.19 -17.66 -4.68
N LEU A 116 2.38 -16.98 -5.49
CA LEU A 116 0.95 -17.21 -5.56
C LEU A 116 0.60 -18.54 -6.24
N THR A 117 -0.44 -19.19 -5.75
CA THR A 117 -1.14 -20.28 -6.44
C THR A 117 -1.81 -19.77 -7.72
N ALA A 118 -2.16 -20.68 -8.63
CA ALA A 118 -3.01 -20.31 -9.77
C ALA A 118 -4.38 -19.81 -9.25
N GLY A 119 -4.81 -18.64 -9.71
CA GLY A 119 -6.00 -17.95 -9.20
C GLY A 119 -5.76 -17.15 -7.92
N GLY A 120 -4.57 -17.21 -7.33
CA GLY A 120 -4.22 -16.42 -6.16
C GLY A 120 -4.18 -14.91 -6.46
N PHE A 121 -4.45 -14.09 -5.47
CA PHE A 121 -4.63 -12.64 -5.65
C PHE A 121 -3.51 -11.81 -5.02
N PHE A 122 -3.33 -10.60 -5.55
CA PHE A 122 -2.51 -9.54 -4.96
C PHE A 122 -3.34 -8.26 -4.88
N ALA A 123 -3.66 -7.83 -3.66
CA ALA A 123 -4.43 -6.62 -3.40
C ALA A 123 -3.58 -5.61 -2.61
N ALA A 124 -3.46 -4.39 -3.12
CA ALA A 124 -2.68 -3.40 -2.41
C ALA A 124 -3.20 -1.97 -2.58
N SER A 125 -2.89 -1.15 -1.57
CA SER A 125 -2.95 0.31 -1.68
C SER A 125 -1.55 0.91 -1.59
N THR A 126 -1.28 1.84 -2.46
CA THR A 126 -0.02 2.59 -2.53
C THR A 126 -0.28 4.05 -2.90
N PHE A 127 0.77 4.79 -3.18
CA PHE A 127 0.66 6.17 -3.67
C PHE A 127 1.31 6.28 -5.05
N VAL A 128 0.83 7.26 -5.84
CA VAL A 128 1.30 7.50 -7.20
C VAL A 128 1.79 8.93 -7.39
N GLU A 129 2.31 9.24 -8.56
CA GLU A 129 2.84 10.55 -8.94
C GLU A 129 1.89 11.69 -8.53
N GLY A 130 2.48 12.77 -8.00
CA GLY A 130 1.75 13.91 -7.42
C GLY A 130 1.38 13.74 -5.94
N ASN A 131 1.68 12.59 -5.31
CA ASN A 131 1.51 12.43 -3.87
C ASN A 131 2.44 13.35 -3.10
N LEU A 132 1.90 14.11 -2.13
CA LEU A 132 2.62 15.11 -1.33
C LEU A 132 3.33 16.18 -2.18
N SER A 133 2.67 16.62 -3.26
CA SER A 133 3.23 17.58 -4.23
C SER A 133 3.69 18.88 -3.58
N GLU A 134 3.00 19.36 -2.54
CA GLU A 134 3.37 20.57 -1.80
C GLU A 134 4.72 20.41 -1.08
N ILE A 135 4.95 19.23 -0.49
CA ILE A 135 6.21 18.92 0.19
C ILE A 135 7.35 18.81 -0.82
N GLN A 136 7.10 18.12 -1.93
CA GLN A 136 8.09 17.96 -3.00
C GLN A 136 8.46 19.32 -3.61
N ALA A 137 7.49 20.19 -3.87
CA ALA A 137 7.73 21.52 -4.41
C ALA A 137 8.58 22.40 -3.49
N LEU A 138 8.42 22.30 -2.17
CA LEU A 138 9.16 23.09 -1.19
C LEU A 138 10.53 22.54 -0.85
N THR A 139 10.69 21.22 -0.86
CA THR A 139 11.90 20.57 -0.35
C THR A 139 12.77 19.99 -1.45
N GLY A 140 12.23 19.83 -2.67
CA GLY A 140 12.85 19.09 -3.76
C GLY A 140 13.00 17.59 -3.48
N ARG A 141 12.37 17.10 -2.40
CA ARG A 141 12.49 15.71 -1.92
C ARG A 141 11.14 15.00 -2.00
N GLY A 142 11.17 13.74 -2.36
CA GLY A 142 10.00 12.88 -2.45
C GLY A 142 10.43 11.46 -2.82
N LEU A 143 9.52 10.50 -2.70
CA LEU A 143 9.73 9.17 -3.23
C LEU A 143 9.56 9.19 -4.76
N PRO A 144 10.25 8.31 -5.48
CA PRO A 144 10.04 8.13 -6.91
C PRO A 144 8.71 7.38 -7.14
N TYR A 145 7.62 8.13 -7.22
CA TYR A 145 6.31 7.55 -7.49
C TYR A 145 6.11 7.24 -8.97
N ASP A 146 5.61 6.04 -9.26
CA ASP A 146 5.12 5.72 -10.60
C ASP A 146 3.80 6.48 -10.90
N THR A 147 3.57 6.80 -12.17
CA THR A 147 2.23 7.15 -12.63
C THR A 147 1.31 5.93 -12.53
N PRO A 148 -0.03 6.11 -12.44
CA PRO A 148 -0.96 4.98 -12.49
C PRO A 148 -0.72 4.05 -13.69
N LYS A 149 -0.43 4.62 -14.86
CA LYS A 149 -0.15 3.86 -16.10
C LYS A 149 1.13 3.01 -15.98
N GLN A 150 2.20 3.55 -15.41
CA GLN A 150 3.45 2.80 -15.20
C GLN A 150 3.24 1.65 -14.23
N LEU A 151 2.54 1.87 -13.12
CA LEU A 151 2.24 0.82 -12.16
C LEU A 151 1.41 -0.32 -12.77
N MET A 152 0.40 0.03 -13.59
CA MET A 152 -0.40 -0.93 -14.35
C MET A 152 0.46 -1.77 -15.30
N VAL A 153 1.37 -1.13 -16.05
CA VAL A 153 2.29 -1.81 -16.95
C VAL A 153 3.20 -2.78 -16.22
N ARG A 154 3.74 -2.38 -15.06
CA ARG A 154 4.61 -3.23 -14.23
C ARG A 154 3.89 -4.47 -13.69
N LEU A 155 2.63 -4.33 -13.23
CA LEU A 155 1.80 -5.45 -12.80
C LEU A 155 1.55 -6.44 -13.95
N ASN A 156 1.18 -5.94 -15.12
CA ASN A 156 0.97 -6.78 -16.31
C ASN A 156 2.27 -7.47 -16.75
N GLN A 157 3.42 -6.80 -16.71
CA GLN A 157 4.73 -7.37 -17.05
C GLN A 157 5.17 -8.45 -16.04
N ALA A 158 4.71 -8.38 -14.79
CA ALA A 158 4.93 -9.42 -13.80
C ALA A 158 4.04 -10.67 -14.04
N GLY A 159 3.02 -10.56 -14.91
CA GLY A 159 2.11 -11.66 -15.27
C GLY A 159 0.71 -11.53 -14.67
N PHE A 160 0.43 -10.50 -13.89
CA PHE A 160 -0.88 -10.31 -13.26
C PHE A 160 -1.94 -9.89 -14.27
N MET A 161 -3.16 -10.38 -14.06
CA MET A 161 -4.38 -9.79 -14.62
C MET A 161 -5.00 -8.86 -13.56
N ILE A 162 -5.34 -7.65 -13.98
CA ILE A 162 -5.86 -6.60 -13.08
C ILE A 162 -7.38 -6.66 -13.08
N ASP A 163 -7.95 -6.82 -11.89
CA ASP A 163 -9.40 -6.88 -11.65
C ASP A 163 -9.96 -5.53 -11.24
N GLU A 164 -9.26 -4.82 -10.37
CA GLU A 164 -9.62 -3.48 -9.94
C GLU A 164 -8.36 -2.59 -9.94
N PHE A 165 -8.54 -1.34 -10.38
CA PHE A 165 -7.45 -0.37 -10.42
C PHE A 165 -8.03 1.03 -10.30
N LYS A 166 -7.86 1.64 -9.14
CA LYS A 166 -8.48 2.91 -8.84
C LYS A 166 -7.48 3.88 -8.21
N ALA A 167 -7.15 4.94 -8.94
CA ALA A 167 -6.46 6.11 -8.40
C ALA A 167 -7.49 7.11 -7.86
N ASP A 168 -7.12 7.79 -6.79
CA ASP A 168 -7.92 8.84 -6.16
C ASP A 168 -7.03 10.04 -5.83
N GLU A 169 -7.64 11.19 -5.58
CA GLU A 169 -6.96 12.38 -5.07
C GLU A 169 -7.69 12.86 -3.83
N GLN A 170 -6.96 13.10 -2.76
CA GLN A 170 -7.50 13.57 -1.50
C GLN A 170 -6.69 14.77 -1.03
N VAL A 171 -7.33 15.93 -0.97
CA VAL A 171 -6.73 17.14 -0.42
C VAL A 171 -7.17 17.28 1.04
N LEU A 172 -6.19 17.29 1.94
CA LEU A 172 -6.42 17.61 3.36
C LEU A 172 -6.13 19.08 3.59
N TYR A 173 -6.88 19.67 4.52
CA TYR A 173 -6.75 21.08 4.90
C TYR A 173 -6.33 21.19 6.36
N PHE A 174 -5.39 22.09 6.64
CA PHE A 174 -4.79 22.28 7.95
C PHE A 174 -4.81 23.76 8.36
N ASP A 175 -4.89 24.02 9.65
CA ASP A 175 -4.90 25.37 10.20
C ASP A 175 -3.53 26.09 10.08
N SER A 176 -2.46 25.33 9.88
CA SER A 176 -1.10 25.90 9.79
C SER A 176 -0.11 24.95 9.12
N PRO A 177 0.98 25.46 8.52
CA PRO A 177 2.08 24.64 8.02
C PRO A 177 2.69 23.70 9.08
N MET A 178 2.68 24.12 10.35
CA MET A 178 3.13 23.29 11.48
C MET A 178 2.18 22.10 11.73
N ALA A 179 0.88 22.27 11.48
CA ALA A 179 -0.07 21.16 11.58
C ALA A 179 0.18 20.14 10.46
N VAL A 180 0.55 20.57 9.26
CA VAL A 180 0.97 19.68 8.16
C VAL A 180 2.19 18.85 8.59
N LEU A 181 3.23 19.48 9.12
CA LEU A 181 4.44 18.77 9.57
C LEU A 181 4.14 17.75 10.70
N ARG A 182 3.27 18.11 11.64
CA ARG A 182 2.83 17.19 12.70
C ARG A 182 2.08 15.99 12.13
N HIS A 183 1.21 16.23 11.14
CA HIS A 183 0.48 15.17 10.45
C HIS A 183 1.44 14.21 9.73
N LEU A 184 2.41 14.72 8.96
CA LEU A 184 3.42 13.91 8.27
C LEU A 184 4.24 13.07 9.26
N LYS A 185 4.61 13.65 10.41
CA LYS A 185 5.30 12.92 11.48
C LYS A 185 4.43 11.80 12.06
N ALA A 186 3.16 12.07 12.34
CA ALA A 186 2.24 11.11 12.90
C ALA A 186 1.90 9.95 11.94
N THR A 187 1.98 10.19 10.63
CA THR A 187 1.73 9.18 9.58
C THR A 187 2.98 8.44 9.12
N GLY A 188 4.13 8.66 9.76
CA GLY A 188 5.38 7.97 9.43
C GLY A 188 6.05 8.44 8.13
N VAL A 189 5.56 9.50 7.49
CA VAL A 189 6.09 10.01 6.21
C VAL A 189 7.41 10.78 6.37
N THR A 190 7.88 10.98 7.60
CA THR A 190 9.11 11.74 7.91
C THR A 190 10.40 11.08 7.40
N ALA A 191 10.37 9.80 7.00
CA ALA A 191 11.51 9.11 6.40
C ALA A 191 11.82 9.58 4.96
N VAL A 192 10.97 10.40 4.32
CA VAL A 192 11.24 10.97 3.01
C VAL A 192 12.30 12.06 3.13
N GLY A 193 13.58 11.66 3.18
CA GLY A 193 14.73 12.54 3.04
C GLY A 193 15.18 13.26 4.31
N THR A 194 14.86 12.71 5.47
CA THR A 194 15.51 13.14 6.71
C THR A 194 16.31 11.99 7.31
N GLU A 195 17.52 11.78 6.85
CA GLU A 195 18.59 11.65 7.85
C GLU A 195 18.36 12.84 8.78
N GLN A 196 17.90 12.56 10.00
CA GLN A 196 17.72 13.49 11.12
C GLN A 196 17.97 14.97 10.75
N ALA A 197 17.17 15.56 9.85
CA ALA A 197 17.19 16.99 9.65
C ALA A 197 16.58 17.59 10.92
N CYS A 198 17.45 17.82 11.91
CA CYS A 198 17.11 18.72 13.00
C CYS A 198 16.70 20.04 12.36
N TRP A 199 15.40 20.27 12.26
CA TRP A 199 14.89 21.53 11.78
C TRP A 199 15.44 22.62 12.69
N SER A 200 16.35 23.45 12.16
CA SER A 200 16.72 24.66 12.87
C SER A 200 15.51 25.59 12.94
N LYS A 201 15.48 26.47 13.93
CA LYS A 201 14.39 27.49 14.01
C LYS A 201 14.26 28.26 12.70
N GLN A 202 15.40 28.56 12.05
CA GLN A 202 15.43 29.31 10.79
C GLN A 202 14.89 28.48 9.60
N SER A 203 15.25 27.19 9.47
CA SER A 203 14.75 26.33 8.38
C SER A 203 13.25 26.07 8.54
N LEU A 204 12.77 25.93 9.76
CA LEU A 204 11.35 25.77 10.05
C LEU A 204 10.55 27.04 9.72
N ALA A 205 11.08 28.22 10.10
CA ALA A 205 10.45 29.51 9.74
C ALA A 205 10.38 29.68 8.23
N LYS A 206 11.45 29.35 7.50
CA LYS A 206 11.48 29.40 6.04
C LYS A 206 10.48 28.44 5.41
N PHE A 207 10.36 27.23 5.93
CA PHE A 207 9.35 26.27 5.47
C PHE A 207 7.95 26.84 5.66
N CYS A 208 7.60 27.34 6.85
CA CYS A 208 6.29 27.93 7.12
C CYS A 208 5.99 29.13 6.23
N GLN A 209 7.00 29.97 5.96
CA GLN A 209 6.86 31.09 5.03
C GLN A 209 6.61 30.62 3.60
N ASN A 210 7.36 29.66 3.12
CA ASN A 210 7.22 29.14 1.75
C ASN A 210 5.91 28.34 1.58
N TYR A 211 5.39 27.73 2.65
CA TYR A 211 4.13 26.97 2.60
C TYR A 211 2.91 27.87 2.41
N GLN A 212 3.03 29.20 2.60
CA GLN A 212 1.93 30.17 2.38
C GLN A 212 1.35 30.11 0.97
N GLN A 213 2.13 29.72 -0.04
CA GLN A 213 1.64 29.56 -1.42
C GLN A 213 0.57 28.47 -1.58
N PHE A 214 0.46 27.55 -0.61
CA PHE A 214 -0.55 26.48 -0.59
C PHE A 214 -1.72 26.78 0.35
N HIS A 215 -1.86 28.03 0.78
CA HIS A 215 -3.00 28.48 1.58
C HIS A 215 -4.20 28.77 0.68
N THR A 216 -5.36 28.28 1.08
CA THR A 216 -6.67 28.54 0.46
C THR A 216 -7.64 29.04 1.53
N ASP A 217 -8.85 29.42 1.14
CA ASP A 217 -9.91 29.79 2.09
C ASP A 217 -10.27 28.65 3.07
N ALA A 218 -10.03 27.38 2.68
CA ALA A 218 -10.26 26.21 3.51
C ALA A 218 -9.07 25.85 4.42
N GLY A 219 -7.91 26.51 4.26
CA GLY A 219 -6.69 26.24 5.01
C GLY A 219 -5.51 25.83 4.13
N TYR A 220 -4.44 25.33 4.76
CA TYR A 220 -3.24 24.87 4.09
C TYR A 220 -3.44 23.46 3.52
N THR A 221 -3.23 23.30 2.23
CA THR A 221 -3.45 22.00 1.54
C THR A 221 -2.32 21.02 1.76
N LEU A 222 -2.66 19.74 1.76
CA LEU A 222 -1.73 18.63 1.62
C LEU A 222 -2.40 17.56 0.76
N THR A 223 -1.83 17.28 -0.38
CA THR A 223 -2.42 16.39 -1.39
C THR A 223 -1.90 14.97 -1.26
N TYR A 224 -2.81 14.02 -1.10
CA TYR A 224 -2.54 12.59 -1.21
C TYR A 224 -3.08 12.04 -2.52
N ARG A 225 -2.31 11.18 -3.18
CA ARG A 225 -2.73 10.46 -4.39
C ARG A 225 -2.65 8.94 -4.18
N PRO A 226 -3.59 8.39 -3.40
CA PRO A 226 -3.65 6.96 -3.19
C PRO A 226 -4.12 6.23 -4.45
N LEU A 227 -3.58 5.03 -4.65
CA LEU A 227 -4.02 4.09 -5.66
C LEU A 227 -4.29 2.75 -4.99
N LEU A 228 -5.40 2.15 -5.33
CA LEU A 228 -5.79 0.80 -4.93
C LEU A 228 -5.81 -0.08 -6.17
N PHE A 229 -5.27 -1.29 -6.06
CA PHE A 229 -5.44 -2.32 -7.07
C PHE A 229 -5.76 -3.68 -6.45
N VAL A 230 -6.47 -4.49 -7.23
CA VAL A 230 -6.64 -5.92 -7.03
C VAL A 230 -6.26 -6.60 -8.34
N ALA A 231 -5.41 -7.60 -8.26
CA ALA A 231 -4.93 -8.34 -9.40
C ALA A 231 -4.80 -9.83 -9.04
N HIS A 232 -4.86 -10.71 -10.02
CA HIS A 232 -4.71 -12.14 -9.77
C HIS A 232 -3.73 -12.81 -10.72
N LYS A 233 -3.20 -13.95 -10.29
CA LYS A 233 -2.44 -14.86 -11.13
C LYS A 233 -3.40 -15.72 -11.96
N PRO A 234 -3.31 -15.74 -13.29
CA PRO A 234 -4.21 -16.54 -14.13
C PRO A 234 -4.25 -18.02 -13.75
N MET A 235 -5.41 -18.65 -13.85
CA MET A 235 -5.61 -20.08 -13.54
C MET A 235 -4.85 -21.03 -14.47
N LYS A 236 -4.60 -20.61 -15.72
CA LYS A 236 -3.74 -21.33 -16.71
C LYS A 236 -2.94 -20.31 -17.48
N PRO A 237 -1.69 -20.62 -17.90
CA PRO A 237 -1.07 -19.87 -18.96
C PRO A 237 -2.00 -19.97 -20.18
N MET A 238 -2.37 -18.82 -20.75
CA MET A 238 -3.04 -18.83 -22.06
C MET A 238 -2.11 -19.59 -23.01
N SER A 239 -2.54 -20.79 -23.45
CA SER A 239 -1.86 -21.46 -24.55
C SER A 239 -1.90 -20.52 -25.73
N SER A 240 -0.71 -20.11 -26.19
CA SER A 240 -0.61 -19.35 -27.44
C SER A 240 -1.35 -20.15 -28.52
N PRO A 241 -2.24 -19.55 -29.30
CA PRO A 241 -2.75 -20.22 -30.48
C PRO A 241 -1.57 -20.51 -31.39
N LEU A 242 -1.45 -21.79 -31.80
CA LEU A 242 -0.53 -22.24 -32.82
C LEU A 242 -0.80 -21.54 -34.15
#